data_7eec5894285dcec9621b19f2015cc42c
#
_entry.id   7eec5894285dcec9621b19f2015cc42c
#
_cell.length_a   1.000
_cell.length_b   1.000
_cell.length_c   1.000
_cell.angle_alpha   90.00
_cell.angle_beta   90.00
_cell.angle_gamma   90.00
#
_symmetry.space_group_name_H-M   'P 1'
#
loop_
_entity.id
_entity.type
_entity.pdbx_description
1 polymer ?
#
loop_
_entity_poly.entity_id
_entity_poly.type
_entity_poly.pdbx_seq_one_letter_code
_entity_poly.pdbx_strand_id
1 'polypeptide(L)'
;YVILKPKEGSGSKGIYKIKKKSVKSFSQLMELDHNSYIVQDYIDFDFEVTTDVFVYNKKVIELCQRKRLKTRGGEVERGITIKNEKINNIIQKIVELCDFHGVINIQIMIKDDSFYIGEINARFGGGFPLSYYAGANMIEHFNYLISSEEIEEVFFDNRYKEEFYMLRYDAGIYTDVLDD
;
A
#
# COMPACT_ATOMS: atom_id res chain seq x y z
N TYR A 1 6.52 20.71 8.18
CA TYR A 1 6.16 19.59 9.06
C TYR A 1 6.97 18.36 8.69
N VAL A 2 7.13 17.46 9.67
CA VAL A 2 7.62 16.09 9.49
C VAL A 2 6.60 15.11 10.02
N ILE A 3 6.68 13.88 9.54
CA ILE A 3 5.93 12.74 10.05
C ILE A 3 6.91 11.81 10.79
N LEU A 4 6.57 11.44 12.01
CA LEU A 4 7.19 10.33 12.71
C LEU A 4 6.31 9.11 12.56
N LYS A 5 6.90 8.01 12.12
CA LYS A 5 6.22 6.71 12.00
C LYS A 5 6.97 5.67 12.81
N PRO A 6 6.30 4.81 13.60
CA PRO A 6 6.94 3.65 14.17
C PRO A 6 7.57 2.79 13.06
N LYS A 7 8.72 2.20 13.33
CA LYS A 7 9.35 1.22 12.41
C LYS A 7 8.52 -0.05 12.28
N GLU A 8 7.79 -0.38 13.34
CA GLU A 8 6.91 -1.54 13.45
C GLU A 8 5.51 -1.08 13.86
N GLY A 9 4.46 -1.66 13.27
CA GLY A 9 3.09 -1.33 13.61
C GLY A 9 2.15 -1.41 12.42
N SER A 10 0.87 -1.10 12.67
CA SER A 10 -0.19 -1.12 11.65
C SER A 10 -1.30 -0.13 11.99
N GLY A 11 -2.19 0.14 11.03
CA GLY A 11 -3.40 0.93 11.26
C GLY A 11 -3.15 2.39 11.63
N SER A 12 -2.06 2.99 11.16
CA SER A 12 -1.70 4.40 11.44
C SER A 12 -1.54 4.75 12.93
N LYS A 13 -1.37 3.75 13.82
CA LYS A 13 -1.15 3.98 15.25
C LYS A 13 0.26 4.51 15.48
N GLY A 14 0.39 5.48 16.41
CA GLY A 14 1.69 6.04 16.78
C GLY A 14 2.32 6.95 15.71
N ILE A 15 1.56 7.41 14.71
CA ILE A 15 2.04 8.38 13.73
C ILE A 15 1.81 9.81 14.26
N TYR A 16 2.86 10.62 14.22
CA TYR A 16 2.82 12.00 14.70
C TYR A 16 3.21 12.98 13.59
N LYS A 17 2.36 13.99 13.36
CA LYS A 17 2.69 15.15 12.51
C LYS A 17 3.27 16.26 13.39
N ILE A 18 4.52 16.57 13.20
CA ILE A 18 5.26 17.51 14.04
C ILE A 18 5.69 18.72 13.23
N LYS A 19 5.44 19.93 13.79
CA LYS A 19 5.87 21.18 13.19
C LYS A 19 7.37 21.38 13.43
N LYS A 20 8.17 21.52 12.38
CA LYS A 20 9.58 21.89 12.47
C LYS A 20 9.71 23.23 13.27
N LYS A 21 10.69 23.32 14.15
CA LYS A 21 10.98 24.52 14.99
C LYS A 21 9.93 24.83 16.08
N SER A 22 9.12 23.90 16.53
CA SER A 22 8.24 24.07 17.67
C SER A 22 8.89 23.52 18.95
N VAL A 23 8.99 24.33 20.01
CA VAL A 23 9.53 23.89 21.32
C VAL A 23 8.71 22.73 21.90
N LYS A 24 7.37 22.83 21.78
CA LYS A 24 6.45 21.76 22.23
C LYS A 24 6.66 20.46 21.47
N SER A 25 6.96 20.56 20.18
CA SER A 25 7.26 19.39 19.34
C SER A 25 8.60 18.76 19.72
N PHE A 26 9.58 19.58 20.15
CA PHE A 26 10.87 19.06 20.59
C PHE A 26 10.76 18.29 21.90
N SER A 27 9.98 18.76 22.87
CA SER A 27 9.76 18.02 24.12
C SER A 27 9.06 16.67 23.87
N GLN A 28 8.07 16.64 23.00
CA GLN A 28 7.40 15.37 22.60
C GLN A 28 8.36 14.40 21.92
N LEU A 29 9.31 14.88 21.10
CA LEU A 29 10.33 14.07 20.46
C LEU A 29 11.30 13.46 21.50
N MET A 30 11.66 14.21 22.55
CA MET A 30 12.60 13.74 23.58
C MET A 30 12.03 12.60 24.44
N GLU A 31 10.69 12.46 24.49
CA GLU A 31 10.02 11.38 25.24
C GLU A 31 9.90 10.09 24.41
N LEU A 32 10.16 10.15 23.11
CA LEU A 32 10.08 8.98 22.23
C LEU A 32 11.42 8.24 22.18
N ASP A 33 11.34 6.92 22.13
CA ASP A 33 12.51 6.11 21.76
C ASP A 33 12.86 6.33 20.29
N HIS A 34 13.90 7.12 20.03
CA HIS A 34 14.33 7.51 18.68
C HIS A 34 14.72 6.31 17.80
N ASN A 35 15.08 5.18 18.39
CA ASN A 35 15.41 3.97 17.66
C ASN A 35 14.18 3.27 17.11
N SER A 36 13.01 3.54 17.67
CA SER A 36 11.75 2.91 17.29
C SER A 36 10.97 3.68 16.20
N TYR A 37 11.46 4.85 15.79
CA TYR A 37 10.77 5.71 14.82
C TYR A 37 11.64 6.04 13.61
N ILE A 38 10.95 6.25 12.47
CA ILE A 38 11.51 6.91 11.29
C ILE A 38 10.91 8.29 11.15
N VAL A 39 11.70 9.23 10.62
CA VAL A 39 11.29 10.61 10.35
C VAL A 39 11.24 10.81 8.85
N GLN A 40 10.12 11.28 8.35
CA GLN A 40 9.92 11.61 6.94
C GLN A 40 9.40 13.04 6.80
N ASP A 41 9.63 13.67 5.65
CA ASP A 41 8.97 14.93 5.34
C ASP A 41 7.44 14.72 5.24
N TYR A 42 6.68 15.66 5.78
CA TYR A 42 5.23 15.65 5.60
C TYR A 42 4.89 16.17 4.20
N ILE A 43 4.22 15.35 3.43
CA ILE A 43 3.69 15.71 2.12
C ILE A 43 2.19 15.99 2.28
N ASP A 44 1.79 17.21 1.92
CA ASP A 44 0.38 17.60 1.85
C ASP A 44 -0.16 17.21 0.46
N PHE A 45 -0.53 15.94 0.32
CA PHE A 45 -0.87 15.34 -0.96
C PHE A 45 -2.35 15.53 -1.33
N ASP A 46 -2.64 15.50 -2.63
CA ASP A 46 -4.00 15.62 -3.17
C ASP A 46 -4.76 14.31 -3.00
N PHE A 47 -4.09 13.19 -3.29
CA PHE A 47 -4.64 11.85 -3.09
C PHE A 47 -3.53 10.81 -3.00
N GLU A 48 -3.90 9.63 -2.54
CA GLU A 48 -3.01 8.48 -2.38
C GLU A 48 -3.47 7.32 -3.29
N VAL A 49 -2.50 6.69 -3.93
CA VAL A 49 -2.66 5.45 -4.69
C VAL A 49 -1.90 4.35 -4.00
N THR A 50 -2.59 3.25 -3.75
CA THR A 50 -1.98 2.00 -3.31
C THR A 50 -1.88 1.08 -4.51
N THR A 51 -0.70 0.57 -4.83
CA THR A 51 -0.47 -0.37 -5.92
C THR A 51 -0.11 -1.73 -5.34
N ASP A 52 -0.94 -2.74 -5.60
CA ASP A 52 -0.57 -4.13 -5.37
C ASP A 52 0.25 -4.60 -6.56
N VAL A 53 1.36 -5.29 -6.32
CA VAL A 53 2.32 -5.71 -7.35
C VAL A 53 2.75 -7.14 -7.07
N PHE A 54 2.76 -7.98 -8.08
CA PHE A 54 3.39 -9.28 -8.04
C PHE A 54 4.72 -9.22 -8.79
N VAL A 55 5.80 -9.58 -8.09
CA VAL A 55 7.17 -9.49 -8.58
C VAL A 55 7.78 -10.89 -8.69
N TYR A 56 8.40 -11.18 -9.83
CA TYR A 56 9.17 -12.38 -10.05
C TYR A 56 10.40 -12.07 -10.90
N ASN A 57 11.56 -12.56 -10.50
CA ASN A 57 12.83 -12.33 -11.20
C ASN A 57 13.10 -10.86 -11.55
N LYS A 58 12.89 -9.94 -10.58
CA LYS A 58 13.03 -8.48 -10.75
C LYS A 58 12.15 -7.87 -11.85
N LYS A 59 11.10 -8.55 -12.23
CA LYS A 59 10.10 -8.06 -13.19
C LYS A 59 8.74 -7.90 -12.50
N VAL A 60 7.99 -6.90 -12.90
CA VAL A 60 6.58 -6.78 -12.56
C VAL A 60 5.81 -7.75 -13.44
N ILE A 61 5.21 -8.77 -12.84
CA ILE A 61 4.37 -9.76 -13.54
C ILE A 61 2.94 -9.24 -13.64
N GLU A 62 2.45 -8.64 -12.55
CA GLU A 62 1.13 -8.04 -12.49
C GLU A 62 1.11 -6.88 -11.51
N LEU A 63 0.29 -5.88 -11.77
CA LEU A 63 -0.01 -4.83 -10.83
C LEU A 63 -1.47 -4.38 -10.92
N CYS A 64 -1.98 -3.78 -9.83
CA CYS A 64 -3.27 -3.11 -9.82
C CYS A 64 -3.18 -1.85 -8.96
N GLN A 65 -3.55 -0.72 -9.54
CA GLN A 65 -3.53 0.59 -8.88
C GLN A 65 -4.91 0.92 -8.32
N ARG A 66 -4.94 1.35 -7.06
CA ARG A 66 -6.16 1.69 -6.34
C ARG A 66 -6.04 3.07 -5.71
N LYS A 67 -6.84 4.02 -6.17
CA LYS A 67 -6.97 5.33 -5.51
C LYS A 67 -7.82 5.19 -4.26
N ARG A 68 -7.33 5.72 -3.14
CA ARG A 68 -8.05 5.75 -1.86
C ARG A 68 -8.99 6.95 -1.87
N LEU A 69 -10.29 6.70 -1.87
CA LEU A 69 -11.32 7.74 -1.83
C LEU A 69 -11.70 8.12 -0.40
N LYS A 70 -11.72 7.14 0.51
CA LYS A 70 -11.98 7.33 1.93
C LYS A 70 -11.25 6.28 2.75
N THR A 71 -10.72 6.69 3.89
CA THR A 71 -10.05 5.81 4.86
C THR A 71 -10.73 5.88 6.21
N ARG A 72 -10.67 4.77 6.97
CA ARG A 72 -11.12 4.66 8.35
C ARG A 72 -10.09 3.85 9.13
N GLY A 73 -9.53 4.44 10.18
CA GLY A 73 -8.49 3.77 10.99
C GLY A 73 -7.23 3.37 10.22
N GLY A 74 -6.84 4.16 9.18
CA GLY A 74 -5.69 3.88 8.33
C GLY A 74 -5.96 2.88 7.18
N GLU A 75 -7.12 2.21 7.18
CA GLU A 75 -7.53 1.31 6.11
C GLU A 75 -8.46 1.96 5.10
N VAL A 76 -8.44 1.46 3.85
CA VAL A 76 -9.34 1.93 2.82
C VAL A 76 -10.79 1.47 3.10
N GLU A 77 -11.70 2.44 3.22
CA GLU A 77 -13.14 2.21 3.31
C GLU A 77 -13.81 2.29 1.93
N ARG A 78 -13.37 3.24 1.11
CA ARG A 78 -13.81 3.38 -0.29
C ARG A 78 -12.60 3.53 -1.19
N GLY A 79 -12.58 2.80 -2.27
CA GLY A 79 -11.51 2.84 -3.25
C GLY A 79 -12.03 2.65 -4.66
N ILE A 80 -11.23 3.03 -5.63
CA ILE A 80 -11.47 2.86 -7.06
C ILE A 80 -10.19 2.42 -7.74
N THR A 81 -10.27 1.50 -8.69
CA THR A 81 -9.15 1.15 -9.54
C THR A 81 -8.91 2.24 -10.58
N ILE A 82 -7.66 2.54 -10.84
CA ILE A 82 -7.21 3.50 -11.85
C ILE A 82 -6.08 2.90 -12.68
N LYS A 83 -5.79 3.51 -13.82
CA LYS A 83 -4.61 3.20 -14.64
C LYS A 83 -3.78 4.46 -14.85
N ASN A 84 -2.55 4.49 -14.34
CA ASN A 84 -1.64 5.61 -14.47
C ASN A 84 -0.25 5.10 -14.88
N GLU A 85 0.15 5.40 -16.12
CA GLU A 85 1.42 4.96 -16.68
C GLU A 85 2.66 5.54 -15.96
N LYS A 86 2.55 6.73 -15.38
CA LYS A 86 3.66 7.28 -14.58
C LYS A 86 3.93 6.42 -13.34
N ILE A 87 2.85 5.89 -12.71
CA ILE A 87 2.98 4.97 -11.58
C ILE A 87 3.57 3.64 -12.05
N ASN A 88 3.15 3.09 -13.19
CA ASN A 88 3.73 1.86 -13.74
C ASN A 88 5.25 1.99 -13.88
N ASN A 89 5.71 3.09 -14.48
CA ASN A 89 7.13 3.36 -14.69
C ASN A 89 7.90 3.51 -13.36
N ILE A 90 7.29 4.10 -12.34
CA ILE A 90 7.89 4.22 -11.00
C ILE A 90 8.01 2.84 -10.35
N ILE A 91 6.95 2.04 -10.39
CA ILE A 91 6.93 0.68 -9.85
C ILE A 91 8.01 -0.19 -10.52
N GLN A 92 8.10 -0.15 -11.85
CA GLN A 92 9.10 -0.89 -12.59
C GLN A 92 10.52 -0.56 -12.10
N LYS A 93 10.85 0.72 -11.97
CA LYS A 93 12.16 1.17 -11.46
C LYS A 93 12.43 0.70 -10.03
N ILE A 94 11.42 0.74 -9.15
CA ILE A 94 11.55 0.25 -7.77
C ILE A 94 11.87 -1.25 -7.77
N VAL A 95 11.16 -2.03 -8.58
CA VAL A 95 11.35 -3.48 -8.68
C VAL A 95 12.73 -3.84 -9.25
N GLU A 96 13.24 -3.07 -10.23
CA GLU A 96 14.59 -3.27 -10.78
C GLU A 96 15.70 -2.98 -9.75
N LEU A 97 15.49 -1.99 -8.87
CA LEU A 97 16.47 -1.56 -7.87
C LEU A 97 16.45 -2.42 -6.59
N CYS A 98 15.33 -3.06 -6.29
CA CYS A 98 15.12 -3.81 -5.06
C CYS A 98 14.91 -5.30 -5.36
N ASP A 99 15.42 -6.17 -4.49
CA ASP A 99 15.29 -7.63 -4.65
C ASP A 99 13.96 -8.12 -4.04
N PHE A 100 12.84 -7.68 -4.62
CA PHE A 100 11.53 -8.14 -4.24
C PHE A 100 11.16 -9.45 -4.92
N HIS A 101 10.40 -10.28 -4.21
CA HIS A 101 9.86 -11.54 -4.72
C HIS A 101 8.46 -11.79 -4.18
N GLY A 102 7.50 -12.16 -5.04
CA GLY A 102 6.10 -12.34 -4.67
C GLY A 102 5.33 -11.03 -4.57
N VAL A 103 4.40 -10.96 -3.62
CA VAL A 103 3.47 -9.83 -3.50
C VAL A 103 4.05 -8.70 -2.66
N ILE A 104 4.01 -7.49 -3.20
CA ILE A 104 4.28 -6.25 -2.48
C ILE A 104 3.13 -5.26 -2.65
N ASN A 105 3.03 -4.33 -1.72
CA ASN A 105 2.03 -3.26 -1.73
C ASN A 105 2.75 -1.92 -1.55
N ILE A 106 2.63 -1.03 -2.52
CA ILE A 106 3.32 0.26 -2.55
C ILE A 106 2.31 1.40 -2.44
N GLN A 107 2.50 2.27 -1.47
CA GLN A 107 1.67 3.46 -1.27
C GLN A 107 2.39 4.69 -1.84
N ILE A 108 1.73 5.39 -2.73
CA ILE A 108 2.25 6.55 -3.43
C ILE A 108 1.33 7.74 -3.19
N MET A 109 1.87 8.79 -2.60
CA MET A 109 1.19 10.07 -2.45
C MET A 109 1.44 10.92 -3.70
N ILE A 110 0.40 11.58 -4.19
CA ILE A 110 0.46 12.39 -5.40
C ILE A 110 0.10 13.83 -5.04
N LYS A 111 0.95 14.76 -5.45
CA LYS A 111 0.75 16.20 -5.31
C LYS A 111 1.29 16.93 -6.54
N ASP A 112 0.46 17.76 -7.16
CA ASP A 112 0.88 18.59 -8.30
C ASP A 112 1.68 17.80 -9.35
N ASP A 113 1.19 16.62 -9.76
CA ASP A 113 1.90 15.69 -10.68
C ASP A 113 3.24 15.13 -10.16
N SER A 114 3.61 15.41 -8.92
CA SER A 114 4.76 14.81 -8.23
C SER A 114 4.35 13.56 -7.47
N PHE A 115 5.21 12.55 -7.47
CA PHE A 115 4.94 11.23 -6.87
C PHE A 115 5.90 10.97 -5.73
N TYR A 116 5.38 10.66 -4.56
CA TYR A 116 6.16 10.41 -3.35
C TYR A 116 5.84 9.02 -2.80
N ILE A 117 6.86 8.17 -2.69
CA ILE A 117 6.70 6.84 -2.10
C ILE A 117 6.55 6.99 -0.60
N GLY A 118 5.39 6.61 -0.08
CA GLY A 118 5.07 6.69 1.33
C GLY A 118 5.47 5.46 2.12
N GLU A 119 5.23 4.27 1.54
CA GLU A 119 5.43 2.99 2.23
C GLU A 119 5.47 1.85 1.22
N ILE A 120 6.29 0.83 1.53
CA ILE A 120 6.33 -0.45 0.80
C ILE A 120 6.13 -1.57 1.81
N ASN A 121 5.13 -2.42 1.58
CA ASN A 121 4.80 -3.56 2.43
C ASN A 121 4.95 -4.86 1.64
N ALA A 122 5.74 -5.81 2.13
CA ALA A 122 5.95 -7.12 1.51
C ALA A 122 4.80 -8.09 1.86
N ARG A 123 3.58 -7.74 1.51
CA ARG A 123 2.36 -8.51 1.75
C ARG A 123 1.18 -7.98 0.93
N PHE A 124 0.09 -8.73 0.88
CA PHE A 124 -1.20 -8.23 0.40
C PHE A 124 -1.67 -7.03 1.24
N GLY A 125 -2.15 -5.97 0.58
CA GLY A 125 -2.73 -4.81 1.23
C GLY A 125 -4.16 -5.08 1.76
N GLY A 126 -4.61 -4.38 2.81
CA GLY A 126 -5.98 -4.50 3.32
C GLY A 126 -7.09 -4.16 2.30
N GLY A 127 -6.74 -3.42 1.25
CA GLY A 127 -7.65 -3.14 0.13
C GLY A 127 -7.50 -4.09 -1.07
N PHE A 128 -6.66 -5.14 -0.98
CA PHE A 128 -6.42 -6.10 -2.06
C PHE A 128 -7.69 -6.75 -2.65
N PRO A 129 -8.77 -6.99 -1.87
CA PRO A 129 -10.01 -7.49 -2.47
C PRO A 129 -10.50 -6.65 -3.66
N LEU A 130 -10.28 -5.33 -3.64
CA LEU A 130 -10.61 -4.48 -4.79
C LEU A 130 -9.79 -4.87 -6.03
N SER A 131 -8.49 -5.11 -5.89
CA SER A 131 -7.61 -5.55 -6.99
C SER A 131 -8.05 -6.91 -7.54
N TYR A 132 -8.33 -7.86 -6.63
CA TYR A 132 -8.77 -9.21 -7.00
C TYR A 132 -10.09 -9.20 -7.77
N TYR A 133 -11.12 -8.52 -7.25
CA TYR A 133 -12.43 -8.45 -7.93
C TYR A 133 -12.40 -7.57 -9.19
N ALA A 134 -11.41 -6.71 -9.34
CA ALA A 134 -11.17 -5.99 -10.60
C ALA A 134 -10.50 -6.88 -11.67
N GLY A 135 -10.03 -8.07 -11.31
CA GLY A 135 -9.44 -9.04 -12.23
C GLY A 135 -7.92 -9.18 -12.16
N ALA A 136 -7.28 -8.65 -11.09
CA ALA A 136 -5.86 -8.90 -10.85
C ALA A 136 -5.63 -10.27 -10.22
N ASN A 137 -4.93 -11.15 -10.92
CA ASN A 137 -4.79 -12.60 -10.60
C ASN A 137 -3.59 -12.94 -9.72
N MET A 138 -3.15 -12.02 -8.87
CA MET A 138 -1.93 -12.19 -8.05
C MET A 138 -1.95 -13.43 -7.14
N ILE A 139 -3.14 -13.92 -6.75
CA ILE A 139 -3.26 -15.15 -5.94
C ILE A 139 -2.85 -16.36 -6.78
N GLU A 140 -3.20 -16.39 -8.05
CA GLU A 140 -2.82 -17.46 -8.97
C GLU A 140 -1.30 -17.50 -9.17
N HIS A 141 -0.68 -16.34 -9.43
CA HIS A 141 0.78 -16.22 -9.50
C HIS A 141 1.46 -16.67 -8.20
N PHE A 142 0.87 -16.35 -7.05
CA PHE A 142 1.39 -16.80 -5.76
C PHE A 142 1.30 -18.32 -5.59
N ASN A 143 0.22 -18.95 -6.07
CA ASN A 143 0.09 -20.41 -6.08
C ASN A 143 1.16 -21.08 -6.95
N TYR A 144 1.48 -20.53 -8.13
CA TYR A 144 2.58 -21.03 -8.98
C TYR A 144 3.92 -20.97 -8.25
N LEU A 145 4.21 -19.89 -7.52
CA LEU A 145 5.44 -19.80 -6.72
C LEU A 145 5.54 -20.89 -5.65
N ILE A 146 4.42 -21.21 -4.98
CA ILE A 146 4.39 -22.22 -3.91
C ILE A 146 4.50 -23.64 -4.48
N SER A 147 3.86 -23.92 -5.62
CA SER A 147 3.91 -25.23 -6.28
C SER A 147 5.22 -25.50 -7.01
N SER A 148 6.16 -24.56 -6.99
CA SER A 148 7.45 -24.66 -7.71
C SER A 148 7.28 -24.82 -9.22
N GLU A 149 6.15 -24.46 -9.77
CA GLU A 149 5.93 -24.35 -11.20
C GLU A 149 6.66 -23.12 -11.74
N GLU A 150 7.27 -23.24 -12.90
CA GLU A 150 7.84 -22.06 -13.57
C GLU A 150 6.70 -21.12 -13.93
N ILE A 151 6.79 -19.89 -13.44
CA ILE A 151 5.92 -18.84 -13.94
C ILE A 151 6.40 -18.56 -15.35
N GLU A 152 5.66 -19.03 -16.35
CA GLU A 152 5.92 -18.61 -17.72
C GLU A 152 6.02 -17.09 -17.73
N GLU A 153 6.94 -16.53 -18.52
CA GLU A 153 7.10 -15.08 -18.66
C GLU A 153 5.80 -14.51 -19.24
N VAL A 154 4.80 -14.37 -18.36
CA VAL A 154 3.57 -13.69 -18.71
C VAL A 154 3.94 -12.22 -18.83
N PHE A 155 3.87 -11.71 -20.03
CA PHE A 155 4.03 -10.28 -20.29
C PHE A 155 3.08 -9.54 -19.36
N PHE A 156 3.61 -8.51 -18.68
CA PHE A 156 2.81 -7.59 -17.89
C PHE A 156 1.59 -7.14 -18.71
N ASP A 157 0.44 -7.64 -18.32
CA ASP A 157 -0.82 -7.32 -18.97
C ASP A 157 -1.73 -6.64 -17.95
N ASN A 158 -1.84 -5.34 -18.06
CA ASN A 158 -2.63 -4.48 -17.18
C ASN A 158 -4.15 -4.70 -17.42
N ARG A 159 -4.61 -5.98 -17.29
CA ARG A 159 -5.96 -6.43 -17.65
C ARG A 159 -7.04 -6.05 -16.65
N TYR A 160 -6.69 -5.70 -15.40
CA TYR A 160 -7.72 -5.38 -14.41
C TYR A 160 -8.65 -4.26 -14.90
N LYS A 161 -9.90 -4.33 -14.47
CA LYS A 161 -10.93 -3.35 -14.79
C LYS A 161 -10.60 -2.01 -14.14
N GLU A 162 -10.53 -0.95 -14.93
CA GLU A 162 -10.45 0.43 -14.47
C GLU A 162 -11.81 0.92 -14.00
N GLU A 163 -11.83 1.93 -13.12
CA GLU A 163 -13.04 2.52 -12.54
C GLU A 163 -13.97 1.50 -11.85
N PHE A 164 -13.34 0.48 -11.24
CA PHE A 164 -14.06 -0.49 -10.42
C PHE A 164 -14.00 -0.07 -8.96
N TYR A 165 -15.15 -0.03 -8.28
CA TYR A 165 -15.28 0.52 -6.94
C TYR A 165 -15.36 -0.56 -5.87
N MET A 166 -14.78 -0.25 -4.70
CA MET A 166 -15.00 -0.97 -3.45
C MET A 166 -15.63 -0.05 -2.42
N LEU A 167 -16.69 -0.53 -1.79
CA LEU A 167 -17.36 0.07 -0.63
C LEU A 167 -17.33 -0.96 0.50
N ARG A 168 -16.52 -0.70 1.55
CA ARG A 168 -16.50 -1.56 2.76
C ARG A 168 -17.56 -1.11 3.74
N TYR A 169 -18.23 -2.06 4.35
CA TYR A 169 -19.16 -1.82 5.45
C TYR A 169 -18.91 -2.84 6.56
N ASP A 170 -19.29 -2.47 7.78
CA ASP A 170 -19.25 -3.38 8.90
C ASP A 170 -20.51 -4.23 8.90
N ALA A 171 -20.35 -5.54 9.14
CA ALA A 171 -21.46 -6.46 9.37
C ALA A 171 -21.33 -7.05 10.78
N GLY A 172 -22.44 -7.19 11.48
CA GLY A 172 -22.52 -7.81 12.78
C GLY A 172 -23.09 -9.23 12.68
N ILE A 173 -22.48 -10.15 13.44
CA ILE A 173 -23.07 -11.46 13.71
C ILE A 173 -23.66 -11.38 15.11
N TYR A 174 -24.95 -11.72 15.24
CA TYR A 174 -25.64 -11.70 16.51
C TYR A 174 -25.86 -13.16 16.93
N THR A 175 -25.31 -13.53 18.07
CA THR A 175 -25.37 -14.88 18.61
C THR A 175 -25.48 -14.81 20.14
N ASP A 176 -26.15 -15.77 20.75
CA ASP A 176 -26.18 -16.00 22.19
C ASP A 176 -25.07 -16.95 22.67
N VAL A 177 -24.28 -17.50 21.75
CA VAL A 177 -23.13 -18.37 22.02
C VAL A 177 -21.91 -17.75 21.44
N LEU A 178 -20.87 -17.49 22.27
CA LEU A 178 -19.50 -17.20 21.89
C LEU A 178 -18.68 -18.46 22.22
N ASP A 179 -18.30 -19.20 21.18
CA ASP A 179 -17.28 -20.24 21.33
C ASP A 179 -15.91 -19.53 21.29
N ASP A 180 -15.11 -19.72 22.36
CA ASP A 180 -13.75 -19.18 22.51
C ASP A 180 -12.75 -19.85 21.56
#